data_bedfb127a6cc1a67ad862f38a6e6d317
#
_entry.id   bedfb127a6cc1a67ad862f38a6e6d317
#
_cell.length_a   1.000
_cell.length_b   1.000
_cell.length_c   1.000
_cell.angle_alpha   90.00
_cell.angle_beta   90.00
_cell.angle_gamma   90.00
#
_symmetry.space_group_name_H-M   'P 1'
#
loop_
_entity.id
_entity.type
_entity.pdbx_description
1 polymer ?
#
loop_
_entity_poly.entity_id
_entity_poly.type
_entity_poly.pdbx_seq_one_letter_code
_entity_poly.pdbx_strand_id
1 'polypeptide(L)'
;MGTPEAMTPIELMRHRNSLMHSEESVRKGREFATRSTDVFIVTYPKCGTTWMTQLCHQLRCARARAPSVDAMGFGEITEVVPWDILASDCGQRLEDDQVCEPRLFKSHESASDIARGARYVCVVRDPMDVFHSFYHFLPPYMGIPHGAVTREAFADAVFAGASHSGQCWDHFLGWWDRRHEPETLIVCFEDMKENLEKVARRVARHLFPPGAGGSGSAAADLGEAALAGARERSGFEAMRRDASKFDDHFVRRKMWTRVGIDESEWAPAGGAHVGKVREGGGAVGRGREATSPELRRRIDARWDDVMRPRGFETYAAFRAAIEAHNAERDAKARSAGERE
;
A
#
# COMPACT_ATOMS: atom_id res chain seq x y z
N MET A 1 6.87 -29.13 -15.14
CA MET A 1 7.39 -27.76 -15.00
C MET A 1 8.86 -27.82 -15.33
N GLY A 2 9.36 -26.93 -16.22
CA GLY A 2 10.79 -26.88 -16.55
C GLY A 2 11.64 -26.51 -15.33
N THR A 3 12.92 -26.88 -15.35
CA THR A 3 13.87 -26.43 -14.34
C THR A 3 14.03 -24.90 -14.45
N PRO A 4 14.35 -24.17 -13.34
CA PRO A 4 14.54 -22.72 -13.38
C PRO A 4 15.51 -22.23 -14.46
N GLU A 5 16.49 -23.02 -14.84
CA GLU A 5 17.48 -22.72 -15.88
C GLU A 5 16.91 -22.70 -17.32
N ALA A 6 15.73 -23.27 -17.52
CA ALA A 6 15.04 -23.32 -18.84
C ALA A 6 13.92 -22.27 -18.99
N MET A 7 13.65 -21.47 -17.95
CA MET A 7 12.58 -20.47 -17.96
C MET A 7 13.02 -19.17 -18.62
N THR A 8 12.12 -18.57 -19.40
CA THR A 8 12.29 -17.18 -19.84
C THR A 8 12.22 -16.22 -18.65
N PRO A 9 12.78 -15.00 -18.74
CA PRO A 9 12.74 -14.02 -17.62
C PRO A 9 11.33 -13.76 -17.09
N ILE A 10 10.32 -13.72 -17.96
CA ILE A 10 8.94 -13.48 -17.53
C ILE A 10 8.34 -14.71 -16.81
N GLU A 11 8.65 -15.90 -17.26
CA GLU A 11 8.23 -17.15 -16.61
C GLU A 11 8.90 -17.30 -15.23
N LEU A 12 10.19 -17.02 -15.15
CA LEU A 12 10.93 -17.03 -13.89
C LEU A 12 10.36 -15.98 -12.89
N MET A 13 10.08 -14.76 -13.36
CA MET A 13 9.44 -13.74 -12.56
C MET A 13 8.08 -14.22 -12.00
N ARG A 14 7.23 -14.81 -12.86
CA ARG A 14 5.91 -15.33 -12.46
C ARG A 14 6.04 -16.47 -11.46
N HIS A 15 6.96 -17.39 -11.70
CA HIS A 15 7.24 -18.53 -10.83
C HIS A 15 7.68 -18.04 -9.45
N ARG A 16 8.70 -17.16 -9.38
CA ARG A 16 9.19 -16.59 -8.12
C ARG A 16 8.10 -15.82 -7.38
N ASN A 17 7.31 -15.02 -8.11
CA ASN A 17 6.20 -14.27 -7.51
C ASN A 17 5.11 -15.18 -6.91
N SER A 18 4.83 -16.34 -7.52
CA SER A 18 3.86 -17.31 -6.98
C SER A 18 4.34 -17.99 -5.68
N LEU A 19 5.63 -17.96 -5.41
CA LEU A 19 6.25 -18.52 -4.20
C LEU A 19 6.42 -17.50 -3.07
N MET A 20 6.03 -16.24 -3.27
CA MET A 20 6.25 -15.18 -2.29
C MET A 20 5.65 -15.44 -0.91
N HIS A 21 4.52 -16.11 -0.85
CA HIS A 21 3.81 -16.41 0.40
C HIS A 21 3.38 -17.88 0.43
N SER A 22 3.38 -18.46 1.62
CA SER A 22 2.79 -19.78 1.83
C SER A 22 1.27 -19.70 1.93
N GLU A 23 0.59 -20.77 1.55
CA GLU A 23 -0.87 -20.89 1.73
C GLU A 23 -1.26 -20.71 3.21
N GLU A 24 -0.44 -21.23 4.13
CA GLU A 24 -0.67 -21.10 5.57
C GLU A 24 -0.58 -19.63 6.02
N SER A 25 0.44 -18.87 5.55
CA SER A 25 0.58 -17.45 5.91
C SER A 25 -0.58 -16.62 5.35
N VAL A 26 -1.00 -16.90 4.11
CA VAL A 26 -2.18 -16.27 3.50
C VAL A 26 -3.43 -16.55 4.34
N ARG A 27 -3.68 -17.82 4.67
CA ARG A 27 -4.83 -18.21 5.48
C ARG A 27 -4.82 -17.51 6.84
N LYS A 28 -3.68 -17.51 7.54
CA LYS A 28 -3.54 -16.82 8.83
C LYS A 28 -3.78 -15.33 8.72
N GLY A 29 -3.28 -14.68 7.66
CA GLY A 29 -3.48 -13.24 7.43
C GLY A 29 -4.93 -12.87 7.15
N ARG A 30 -5.69 -13.74 6.50
CA ARG A 30 -7.12 -13.54 6.18
C ARG A 30 -8.06 -13.86 7.35
N GLU A 31 -7.68 -14.81 8.21
CA GLU A 31 -8.55 -15.39 9.25
C GLU A 31 -8.23 -14.92 10.66
N PHE A 32 -7.14 -14.16 10.91
CA PHE A 32 -6.82 -13.78 12.28
C PHE A 32 -7.89 -12.88 12.91
N ALA A 33 -8.05 -13.00 14.22
CA ALA A 33 -9.02 -12.23 14.98
C ALA A 33 -8.56 -10.77 15.12
N THR A 34 -9.17 -9.86 14.37
CA THR A 34 -8.89 -8.44 14.43
C THR A 34 -9.51 -7.79 15.67
N ARG A 35 -8.90 -6.73 16.16
CA ARG A 35 -9.51 -5.77 17.09
C ARG A 35 -10.25 -4.69 16.30
N SER A 36 -11.34 -4.16 16.82
CA SER A 36 -12.07 -3.06 16.17
C SER A 36 -11.24 -1.77 16.03
N THR A 37 -10.14 -1.68 16.78
CA THR A 37 -9.15 -0.60 16.70
C THR A 37 -8.07 -0.84 15.65
N ASP A 38 -7.87 -2.06 15.16
CA ASP A 38 -6.86 -2.39 14.15
C ASP A 38 -7.09 -1.61 12.86
N VAL A 39 -6.00 -1.29 12.16
CA VAL A 39 -6.07 -0.57 10.90
C VAL A 39 -5.22 -1.26 9.84
N PHE A 40 -5.85 -1.61 8.72
CA PHE A 40 -5.17 -2.09 7.53
C PHE A 40 -4.90 -0.94 6.56
N ILE A 41 -3.65 -0.80 6.15
CA ILE A 41 -3.27 0.03 5.02
C ILE A 41 -3.32 -0.86 3.78
N VAL A 42 -4.39 -0.69 3.01
CA VAL A 42 -4.73 -1.58 1.89
C VAL A 42 -4.52 -0.87 0.57
N THR A 43 -3.84 -1.51 -0.33
CA THR A 43 -3.65 -0.96 -1.68
C THR A 43 -3.50 -2.06 -2.70
N TYR A 44 -3.91 -1.82 -3.94
CA TYR A 44 -3.28 -2.55 -5.03
C TYR A 44 -1.76 -2.24 -5.04
N PRO A 45 -0.88 -3.20 -5.37
CA PRO A 45 0.55 -2.94 -5.40
C PRO A 45 0.91 -1.68 -6.18
N LYS A 46 1.84 -0.88 -5.66
CA LYS A 46 2.35 0.38 -6.27
C LYS A 46 1.41 1.59 -6.22
N CYS A 47 0.30 1.53 -5.49
CA CYS A 47 -0.57 2.68 -5.26
C CYS A 47 -0.11 3.60 -4.11
N GLY A 48 1.06 3.39 -3.50
CA GLY A 48 1.56 4.26 -2.43
C GLY A 48 1.49 3.64 -1.03
N THR A 49 1.43 2.31 -0.94
CA THR A 49 1.35 1.55 0.32
C THR A 49 2.37 2.01 1.35
N THR A 50 3.65 1.98 0.99
CA THR A 50 4.77 2.33 1.89
C THR A 50 4.65 3.76 2.41
N TRP A 51 4.22 4.70 1.56
CA TRP A 51 4.01 6.09 1.97
C TRP A 51 2.86 6.24 2.96
N MET A 52 1.71 5.62 2.67
CA MET A 52 0.57 5.64 3.60
C MET A 52 0.89 4.88 4.89
N THR A 53 1.62 3.75 4.81
CA THR A 53 2.07 3.01 5.99
C THR A 53 2.94 3.88 6.90
N GLN A 54 3.92 4.60 6.32
CA GLN A 54 4.75 5.53 7.07
C GLN A 54 3.93 6.66 7.69
N LEU A 55 3.00 7.27 6.94
CA LEU A 55 2.14 8.32 7.47
C LEU A 55 1.31 7.82 8.67
N CYS A 56 0.64 6.67 8.53
CA CYS A 56 -0.16 6.09 9.62
C CYS A 56 0.72 5.76 10.83
N HIS A 57 1.92 5.21 10.61
CA HIS A 57 2.85 4.90 11.70
C HIS A 57 3.30 6.16 12.43
N GLN A 58 3.66 7.23 11.72
CA GLN A 58 4.03 8.50 12.34
C GLN A 58 2.86 9.14 13.12
N LEU A 59 1.65 9.05 12.59
CA LEU A 59 0.45 9.57 13.27
C LEU A 59 0.16 8.80 14.58
N ARG A 60 0.24 7.45 14.57
CA ARG A 60 0.01 6.67 15.80
C ARG A 60 1.08 6.92 16.86
N CYS A 61 2.35 7.02 16.48
CA CYS A 61 3.43 7.32 17.41
C CYS A 61 3.28 8.74 17.99
N ALA A 62 2.90 9.72 17.16
CA ALA A 62 2.65 11.08 17.63
C ALA A 62 1.48 11.15 18.64
N ARG A 63 0.44 10.32 18.46
CA ARG A 63 -0.67 10.21 19.40
C ARG A 63 -0.28 9.55 20.71
N ALA A 64 0.53 8.52 20.67
CA ALA A 64 0.95 7.78 21.86
C ALA A 64 1.67 8.67 22.89
N ARG A 65 2.25 9.81 22.45
CA ARG A 65 2.98 10.78 23.30
C ARG A 65 3.98 10.13 24.28
N ALA A 66 4.39 8.88 23.97
CA ALA A 66 5.31 8.16 24.81
C ALA A 66 6.74 8.58 24.46
N PRO A 67 7.51 9.21 25.38
CA PRO A 67 8.89 9.58 25.11
C PRO A 67 9.79 8.39 24.72
N SER A 68 9.35 7.17 25.07
CA SER A 68 10.04 5.91 24.79
C SER A 68 9.78 5.36 23.39
N VAL A 69 8.81 5.90 22.63
CA VAL A 69 8.50 5.42 21.26
C VAL A 69 9.28 6.25 20.27
N ASP A 70 10.38 5.69 19.78
CA ASP A 70 11.07 6.23 18.61
C ASP A 70 10.27 5.86 17.35
N ALA A 71 9.60 6.84 16.79
CA ALA A 71 8.79 6.68 15.58
C ALA A 71 9.60 6.29 14.32
N MET A 72 10.92 6.33 14.39
CA MET A 72 11.85 5.89 13.34
C MET A 72 12.77 4.76 13.82
N GLY A 73 12.55 4.21 15.02
CA GLY A 73 13.34 3.17 15.67
C GLY A 73 13.11 1.76 15.12
N PHE A 74 12.97 1.62 13.80
CA PHE A 74 12.85 0.33 13.11
C PHE A 74 13.94 0.19 12.03
N GLY A 75 14.34 -1.03 11.72
CA GLY A 75 15.25 -1.32 10.62
C GLY A 75 14.52 -1.21 9.27
N GLU A 76 13.34 -1.81 9.16
CA GLU A 76 12.44 -1.72 8.01
C GLU A 76 10.98 -1.64 8.48
N ILE A 77 10.15 -0.86 7.78
CA ILE A 77 8.78 -0.51 8.21
C ILE A 77 7.88 -1.73 8.45
N THR A 78 8.09 -2.85 7.76
CA THR A 78 7.31 -4.07 7.97
C THR A 78 7.66 -4.82 9.25
N GLU A 79 8.75 -4.45 9.94
CA GLU A 79 9.02 -4.96 11.28
C GLU A 79 7.98 -4.46 12.30
N VAL A 80 7.53 -3.22 12.14
CA VAL A 80 6.59 -2.55 13.05
C VAL A 80 5.18 -2.44 12.50
N VAL A 81 5.00 -2.64 11.19
CA VAL A 81 3.70 -2.72 10.50
C VAL A 81 3.69 -4.00 9.65
N PRO A 82 3.37 -5.16 10.25
CA PRO A 82 3.42 -6.45 9.56
C PRO A 82 2.61 -6.46 8.27
N TRP A 83 3.12 -7.17 7.27
CA TRP A 83 2.34 -7.45 6.07
C TRP A 83 1.49 -8.69 6.34
N ASP A 84 0.16 -8.52 6.38
CA ASP A 84 -0.80 -9.50 6.85
C ASP A 84 -0.56 -10.94 6.34
N ILE A 85 -0.60 -11.15 5.03
CA ILE A 85 -0.43 -12.48 4.42
C ILE A 85 1.01 -13.00 4.39
N LEU A 86 1.98 -12.20 4.82
CA LEU A 86 3.40 -12.57 4.90
C LEU A 86 3.92 -12.64 6.34
N ALA A 87 3.18 -12.14 7.31
CA ALA A 87 3.62 -12.04 8.69
C ALA A 87 4.10 -13.39 9.25
N SER A 88 3.32 -14.45 9.08
CA SER A 88 3.69 -15.79 9.56
C SER A 88 4.95 -16.33 8.89
N ASP A 89 5.11 -16.12 7.58
CA ASP A 89 6.32 -16.48 6.83
C ASP A 89 7.57 -15.71 7.30
N CYS A 90 7.35 -14.49 7.80
CA CYS A 90 8.41 -13.64 8.37
C CYS A 90 8.68 -13.93 9.86
N GLY A 91 7.95 -14.85 10.49
CA GLY A 91 8.05 -15.17 11.91
C GLY A 91 7.38 -14.13 12.81
N GLN A 92 6.47 -13.31 12.27
CA GLN A 92 5.65 -12.37 13.03
C GLN A 92 4.29 -12.99 13.37
N ARG A 93 3.71 -12.57 14.49
CA ARG A 93 2.38 -12.97 14.92
C ARG A 93 1.48 -11.74 14.85
N LEU A 94 0.36 -11.87 14.12
CA LEU A 94 -0.59 -10.76 13.93
C LEU A 94 -1.36 -10.40 15.21
N GLU A 95 -1.46 -11.35 16.15
CA GLU A 95 -2.14 -11.17 17.43
C GLU A 95 -1.34 -10.35 18.43
N ASP A 96 -0.01 -10.26 18.26
CA ASP A 96 0.89 -9.60 19.20
C ASP A 96 0.60 -8.09 19.26
N ASP A 97 0.87 -7.49 20.41
CA ASP A 97 0.83 -6.04 20.57
C ASP A 97 1.96 -5.40 19.76
N GLN A 98 1.68 -4.25 19.21
CA GLN A 98 2.66 -3.47 18.44
C GLN A 98 3.23 -2.32 19.30
N VAL A 99 4.21 -1.61 18.74
CA VAL A 99 4.91 -0.51 19.44
C VAL A 99 3.99 0.58 20.00
N CYS A 100 2.82 0.77 19.42
CA CYS A 100 1.74 1.64 19.90
C CYS A 100 0.42 1.36 19.18
N GLU A 101 -0.68 1.82 19.77
CA GLU A 101 -2.03 1.72 19.21
C GLU A 101 -2.33 2.88 18.23
N PRO A 102 -3.19 2.65 17.24
CA PRO A 102 -3.75 1.34 16.84
C PRO A 102 -2.69 0.42 16.24
N ARG A 103 -2.92 -0.90 16.29
CA ARG A 103 -2.10 -1.84 15.52
C ARG A 103 -2.33 -1.57 14.04
N LEU A 104 -1.25 -1.55 13.27
CA LEU A 104 -1.27 -1.30 11.84
C LEU A 104 -0.80 -2.54 11.07
N PHE A 105 -1.45 -2.82 9.96
CA PHE A 105 -1.11 -3.92 9.07
C PHE A 105 -1.02 -3.42 7.62
N LYS A 106 0.03 -3.81 6.92
CA LYS A 106 0.14 -3.63 5.47
C LYS A 106 -0.64 -4.74 4.79
N SER A 107 -1.43 -4.41 3.75
CA SER A 107 -2.16 -5.38 2.95
C SER A 107 -2.19 -5.03 1.46
N HIS A 108 -2.34 -6.06 0.64
CA HIS A 108 -2.67 -5.95 -0.78
C HIS A 108 -3.92 -6.76 -1.13
N GLU A 109 -4.66 -7.21 -0.11
CA GLU A 109 -5.83 -8.04 -0.28
C GLU A 109 -7.02 -7.28 -0.88
N SER A 110 -7.86 -8.02 -1.61
CA SER A 110 -9.13 -7.49 -2.10
C SER A 110 -10.08 -7.19 -0.94
N ALA A 111 -11.11 -6.41 -1.21
CA ALA A 111 -12.14 -6.09 -0.22
C ALA A 111 -12.94 -7.33 0.23
N SER A 112 -12.94 -8.43 -0.55
CA SER A 112 -13.57 -9.69 -0.20
C SER A 112 -12.70 -10.60 0.68
N ASP A 113 -11.37 -10.54 0.52
CA ASP A 113 -10.44 -11.51 1.10
C ASP A 113 -9.79 -11.04 2.40
N ILE A 114 -9.76 -9.74 2.64
CA ILE A 114 -9.14 -9.16 3.83
C ILE A 114 -9.84 -9.55 5.12
N ALA A 115 -9.09 -9.73 6.21
CA ALA A 115 -9.65 -9.94 7.56
C ALA A 115 -10.67 -8.86 7.91
N ARG A 116 -11.79 -9.26 8.53
CA ARG A 116 -12.94 -8.39 8.83
C ARG A 116 -12.89 -7.88 10.28
N GLY A 117 -13.63 -6.80 10.56
CA GLY A 117 -13.78 -6.25 11.91
C GLY A 117 -12.75 -5.18 12.29
N ALA A 118 -11.93 -4.76 11.36
CA ALA A 118 -10.94 -3.69 11.51
C ALA A 118 -11.34 -2.44 10.72
N ARG A 119 -10.49 -1.41 10.75
CA ARG A 119 -10.56 -0.22 9.90
C ARG A 119 -9.63 -0.38 8.70
N TYR A 120 -9.95 0.32 7.62
CA TYR A 120 -9.24 0.18 6.35
C TYR A 120 -8.93 1.57 5.77
N VAL A 121 -7.66 1.80 5.47
CA VAL A 121 -7.20 2.95 4.70
C VAL A 121 -6.78 2.44 3.33
N CYS A 122 -7.63 2.60 2.33
CA CYS A 122 -7.37 2.17 0.96
C CYS A 122 -6.73 3.30 0.16
N VAL A 123 -5.63 3.02 -0.55
CA VAL A 123 -5.05 3.99 -1.48
C VAL A 123 -5.17 3.49 -2.91
N VAL A 124 -5.75 4.32 -3.77
CA VAL A 124 -5.87 4.11 -5.22
C VAL A 124 -4.96 5.08 -5.98
N ARG A 125 -4.63 4.75 -7.23
CA ARG A 125 -3.73 5.55 -8.07
C ARG A 125 -4.08 5.36 -9.54
N ASP A 126 -3.73 6.32 -10.41
CA ASP A 126 -3.87 6.20 -11.87
C ASP A 126 -3.27 4.86 -12.36
N PRO A 127 -4.06 4.01 -13.05
CA PRO A 127 -3.60 2.69 -13.51
C PRO A 127 -2.38 2.74 -14.43
N MET A 128 -2.20 3.80 -15.23
CA MET A 128 -1.01 3.98 -16.06
C MET A 128 0.25 4.15 -15.18
N ASP A 129 0.15 4.95 -14.13
CA ASP A 129 1.24 5.15 -13.18
C ASP A 129 1.49 3.91 -12.32
N VAL A 130 0.43 3.17 -11.96
CA VAL A 130 0.53 1.87 -11.28
C VAL A 130 1.31 0.90 -12.15
N PHE A 131 0.91 0.72 -13.41
CA PHE A 131 1.58 -0.17 -14.35
C PHE A 131 3.05 0.21 -14.54
N HIS A 132 3.33 1.47 -14.81
CA HIS A 132 4.70 1.97 -14.95
C HIS A 132 5.55 1.68 -13.70
N SER A 133 5.01 1.98 -12.52
CA SER A 133 5.70 1.72 -11.26
C SER A 133 5.90 0.23 -10.99
N PHE A 134 4.93 -0.60 -11.36
CA PHE A 134 4.98 -2.05 -11.14
C PHE A 134 5.98 -2.72 -12.07
N TYR A 135 6.02 -2.32 -13.34
CA TYR A 135 7.02 -2.78 -14.30
C TYR A 135 8.46 -2.52 -13.84
N HIS A 136 8.72 -1.35 -13.28
CA HIS A 136 10.07 -1.01 -12.76
C HIS A 136 10.38 -1.64 -11.40
N PHE A 137 9.40 -2.19 -10.73
CA PHE A 137 9.57 -2.76 -9.39
C PHE A 137 9.59 -4.29 -9.38
N LEU A 138 8.59 -4.95 -9.97
CA LEU A 138 8.42 -6.39 -9.77
C LEU A 138 9.54 -7.23 -10.38
N PRO A 139 10.01 -7.02 -11.62
CA PRO A 139 11.09 -7.83 -12.16
C PRO A 139 12.36 -7.76 -11.31
N PRO A 140 12.93 -6.58 -10.97
CA PRO A 140 14.09 -6.51 -10.08
C PRO A 140 13.82 -7.04 -8.67
N TYR A 141 12.61 -6.85 -8.15
CA TYR A 141 12.20 -7.40 -6.86
C TYR A 141 12.24 -8.93 -6.85
N MET A 142 11.99 -9.56 -7.98
CA MET A 142 12.09 -11.01 -8.20
C MET A 142 13.48 -11.46 -8.71
N GLY A 143 14.51 -10.61 -8.60
CA GLY A 143 15.87 -10.95 -9.04
C GLY A 143 16.03 -11.06 -10.56
N ILE A 144 15.15 -10.41 -11.34
CA ILE A 144 15.26 -10.36 -12.79
C ILE A 144 15.95 -9.05 -13.19
N PRO A 145 17.01 -9.09 -13.99
CA PRO A 145 17.72 -7.88 -14.42
C PRO A 145 16.82 -6.89 -15.15
N HIS A 146 17.10 -5.59 -14.95
CA HIS A 146 16.40 -4.53 -15.67
C HIS A 146 16.48 -4.74 -17.18
N GLY A 147 15.32 -4.62 -17.86
CA GLY A 147 15.22 -4.76 -19.31
C GLY A 147 15.13 -6.21 -19.82
N ALA A 148 15.34 -7.22 -18.96
CA ALA A 148 15.20 -8.61 -19.34
C ALA A 148 13.73 -9.02 -19.62
N VAL A 149 12.76 -8.29 -19.05
CA VAL A 149 11.33 -8.42 -19.33
C VAL A 149 10.89 -7.19 -20.11
N THR A 150 10.23 -7.36 -21.26
CA THR A 150 9.65 -6.23 -22.02
C THR A 150 8.39 -5.73 -21.35
N ARG A 151 7.97 -4.48 -21.64
CA ARG A 151 6.74 -3.90 -21.09
C ARG A 151 5.50 -4.68 -21.57
N GLU A 152 5.51 -5.14 -22.78
CA GLU A 152 4.45 -5.93 -23.42
C GLU A 152 4.30 -7.28 -22.71
N ALA A 153 5.39 -8.04 -22.54
CA ALA A 153 5.37 -9.31 -21.83
C ALA A 153 4.95 -9.15 -20.36
N PHE A 154 5.39 -8.06 -19.72
CA PHE A 154 4.96 -7.73 -18.36
C PHE A 154 3.45 -7.42 -18.30
N ALA A 155 2.93 -6.66 -19.26
CA ALA A 155 1.50 -6.35 -19.36
C ALA A 155 0.66 -7.61 -19.57
N ASP A 156 1.10 -8.53 -20.45
CA ASP A 156 0.43 -9.81 -20.67
C ASP A 156 0.35 -10.62 -19.37
N ALA A 157 1.44 -10.66 -18.61
CA ALA A 157 1.47 -11.36 -17.33
C ALA A 157 0.53 -10.71 -16.30
N VAL A 158 0.52 -9.38 -16.18
CA VAL A 158 -0.34 -8.64 -15.23
C VAL A 158 -1.81 -8.80 -15.60
N PHE A 159 -2.17 -8.66 -16.89
CA PHE A 159 -3.54 -8.85 -17.36
C PHE A 159 -4.02 -10.30 -17.27
N ALA A 160 -3.11 -11.27 -17.30
CA ALA A 160 -3.41 -12.67 -17.03
C ALA A 160 -3.48 -13.03 -15.54
N GLY A 161 -3.44 -12.04 -14.62
CA GLY A 161 -3.57 -12.26 -13.19
C GLY A 161 -2.28 -12.72 -12.49
N ALA A 162 -1.12 -12.27 -12.96
CA ALA A 162 0.17 -12.57 -12.30
C ALA A 162 0.31 -11.96 -10.89
N SER A 163 -0.54 -11.01 -10.52
CA SER A 163 -0.59 -10.44 -9.18
C SER A 163 -1.53 -11.26 -8.29
N HIS A 164 -1.10 -11.60 -7.07
CA HIS A 164 -1.96 -12.19 -6.04
C HIS A 164 -3.19 -11.29 -5.73
N SER A 165 -3.02 -9.98 -5.86
CA SER A 165 -4.08 -8.98 -5.64
C SER A 165 -5.08 -8.85 -6.81
N GLY A 166 -5.03 -9.74 -7.80
CA GLY A 166 -5.86 -9.65 -8.99
C GLY A 166 -5.49 -8.47 -9.90
N GLN A 167 -6.49 -7.79 -10.44
CA GLN A 167 -6.33 -6.60 -11.26
C GLN A 167 -6.68 -5.32 -10.50
N CYS A 168 -6.03 -4.22 -10.83
CA CYS A 168 -6.18 -2.98 -10.04
C CYS A 168 -7.60 -2.40 -10.13
N TRP A 169 -8.29 -2.55 -11.25
CA TRP A 169 -9.66 -2.06 -11.45
C TRP A 169 -10.67 -2.77 -10.53
N ASP A 170 -10.58 -4.10 -10.46
CA ASP A 170 -11.43 -4.93 -9.58
C ASP A 170 -11.14 -4.62 -8.11
N HIS A 171 -9.87 -4.43 -7.77
CA HIS A 171 -9.46 -4.02 -6.43
C HIS A 171 -10.03 -2.65 -6.07
N PHE A 172 -9.96 -1.67 -6.98
CA PHE A 172 -10.51 -0.33 -6.75
C PHE A 172 -12.03 -0.36 -6.56
N LEU A 173 -12.75 -1.10 -7.39
CA LEU A 173 -14.21 -1.22 -7.28
C LEU A 173 -14.63 -1.95 -6.00
N GLY A 174 -13.96 -3.04 -5.65
CA GLY A 174 -14.26 -3.76 -4.41
C GLY A 174 -14.15 -2.86 -3.17
N TRP A 175 -13.13 -1.98 -3.13
CA TRP A 175 -13.01 -1.00 -2.04
C TRP A 175 -13.97 0.17 -2.19
N TRP A 176 -14.24 0.63 -3.40
CA TRP A 176 -15.25 1.66 -3.64
C TRP A 176 -16.64 1.25 -3.17
N ASP A 177 -17.01 -0.01 -3.36
CA ASP A 177 -18.31 -0.54 -2.91
C ASP A 177 -18.45 -0.51 -1.38
N ARG A 178 -17.34 -0.56 -0.64
CA ARG A 178 -17.30 -0.43 0.82
C ARG A 178 -17.17 1.00 1.33
N ARG A 179 -17.14 2.03 0.47
CA ARG A 179 -16.90 3.43 0.87
C ARG A 179 -17.88 3.99 1.91
N HIS A 180 -19.09 3.44 1.98
CA HIS A 180 -20.11 3.86 2.94
C HIS A 180 -19.94 3.22 4.33
N GLU A 181 -19.10 2.21 4.47
CA GLU A 181 -18.75 1.64 5.76
C GLU A 181 -17.92 2.66 6.56
N PRO A 182 -18.29 2.99 7.82
CA PRO A 182 -17.54 3.96 8.62
C PRO A 182 -16.07 3.57 8.81
N GLU A 183 -15.77 2.28 8.78
CA GLU A 183 -14.44 1.70 8.91
C GLU A 183 -13.58 1.82 7.64
N THR A 184 -14.15 2.26 6.50
CA THR A 184 -13.44 2.34 5.22
C THR A 184 -13.14 3.80 4.86
N LEU A 185 -11.87 4.11 4.62
CA LEU A 185 -11.40 5.39 4.06
C LEU A 185 -10.66 5.11 2.76
N ILE A 186 -11.07 5.76 1.67
CA ILE A 186 -10.37 5.69 0.37
C ILE A 186 -9.66 7.00 0.11
N VAL A 187 -8.40 6.93 -0.29
CA VAL A 187 -7.53 8.08 -0.59
C VAL A 187 -6.90 7.90 -1.97
N CYS A 188 -6.76 8.96 -2.73
CA CYS A 188 -6.01 8.92 -3.98
C CYS A 188 -4.53 9.28 -3.73
N PHE A 189 -3.62 8.57 -4.39
CA PHE A 189 -2.19 8.85 -4.33
C PHE A 189 -1.88 10.29 -4.76
N GLU A 190 -2.58 10.77 -5.77
CA GLU A 190 -2.45 12.12 -6.32
C GLU A 190 -2.82 13.18 -5.27
N ASP A 191 -3.83 12.91 -4.42
CA ASP A 191 -4.22 13.81 -3.33
C ASP A 191 -3.14 13.88 -2.24
N MET A 192 -2.45 12.76 -1.97
CA MET A 192 -1.28 12.74 -1.08
C MET A 192 -0.14 13.61 -1.62
N LYS A 193 0.05 13.62 -2.94
CA LYS A 193 1.06 14.46 -3.63
C LYS A 193 0.70 15.92 -3.62
N GLU A 194 -0.55 16.26 -3.85
CA GLU A 194 -1.04 17.62 -3.95
C GLU A 194 -1.19 18.30 -2.58
N ASN A 195 -1.72 17.55 -1.59
CA ASN A 195 -1.99 18.10 -0.26
C ASN A 195 -1.89 17.03 0.84
N LEU A 196 -0.66 16.67 1.20
CA LEU A 196 -0.41 15.69 2.25
C LEU A 196 -1.00 16.11 3.61
N GLU A 197 -1.11 17.40 3.89
CA GLU A 197 -1.68 17.91 5.15
C GLU A 197 -3.17 17.58 5.25
N LYS A 198 -3.95 17.87 4.21
CA LYS A 198 -5.37 17.53 4.14
C LYS A 198 -5.59 16.03 4.32
N VAL A 199 -4.77 15.23 3.63
CA VAL A 199 -4.84 13.76 3.73
C VAL A 199 -4.44 13.30 5.13
N ALA A 200 -3.37 13.83 5.73
CA ALA A 200 -2.93 13.45 7.08
C ALA A 200 -4.00 13.74 8.14
N ARG A 201 -4.69 14.88 8.07
CA ARG A 201 -5.81 15.20 8.95
C ARG A 201 -6.98 14.22 8.80
N ARG A 202 -7.31 13.85 7.57
CA ARG A 202 -8.37 12.88 7.25
C ARG A 202 -8.02 11.49 7.77
N VAL A 203 -6.79 11.04 7.53
CA VAL A 203 -6.27 9.77 8.03
C VAL A 203 -6.23 9.76 9.56
N ALA A 204 -5.77 10.83 10.21
CA ALA A 204 -5.74 10.92 11.67
C ALA A 204 -7.14 10.74 12.28
N ARG A 205 -8.17 11.42 11.74
CA ARG A 205 -9.57 11.23 12.18
C ARG A 205 -10.07 9.82 12.00
N HIS A 206 -9.63 9.15 10.93
CA HIS A 206 -10.01 7.77 10.66
C HIS A 206 -9.30 6.78 11.59
N LEU A 207 -8.03 6.99 11.88
CA LEU A 207 -7.25 6.19 12.84
C LEU A 207 -7.79 6.32 14.28
N PHE A 208 -8.26 7.51 14.65
CA PHE A 208 -8.64 7.87 16.01
C PHE A 208 -10.06 8.46 16.07
N PRO A 209 -11.11 7.68 15.75
CA PRO A 209 -12.46 8.19 15.80
C PRO A 209 -12.88 8.52 17.23
N PRO A 210 -13.83 9.45 17.42
CA PRO A 210 -14.42 9.71 18.74
C PRO A 210 -14.92 8.43 19.40
N GLY A 211 -14.67 8.26 20.69
CA GLY A 211 -15.12 7.09 21.46
C GLY A 211 -14.30 5.82 21.30
N ALA A 212 -13.27 5.76 20.45
CA ALA A 212 -12.42 4.58 20.26
C ALA A 212 -11.24 4.46 21.26
N GLY A 213 -11.28 5.15 22.40
CA GLY A 213 -10.26 5.07 23.44
C GLY A 213 -10.87 5.03 24.82
N GLY A 214 -10.44 4.06 25.65
CA GLY A 214 -10.86 3.94 27.05
C GLY A 214 -10.63 5.23 27.83
N SER A 215 -11.46 5.42 28.84
CA SER A 215 -11.56 6.47 29.86
C SER A 215 -10.75 7.76 29.61
N GLY A 216 -11.44 8.82 29.22
CA GLY A 216 -11.07 10.17 29.64
C GLY A 216 -10.34 11.05 28.64
N SER A 217 -10.73 11.05 27.38
CA SER A 217 -10.52 12.24 26.54
C SER A 217 -11.40 12.13 25.30
N ALA A 218 -12.21 13.17 25.06
CA ALA A 218 -12.71 13.50 23.74
C ALA A 218 -11.59 13.29 22.72
N ALA A 219 -11.89 12.86 21.49
CA ALA A 219 -10.91 12.65 20.43
C ALA A 219 -9.87 13.77 20.47
N ALA A 220 -8.80 13.55 21.25
CA ALA A 220 -7.80 14.57 21.45
C ALA A 220 -7.18 14.77 20.08
N ASP A 221 -7.55 15.88 19.47
CA ASP A 221 -7.03 16.35 18.21
C ASP A 221 -5.51 16.21 18.28
N LEU A 222 -4.93 15.46 17.36
CA LEU A 222 -3.49 15.46 17.20
C LEU A 222 -3.13 16.93 16.98
N GLY A 223 -2.51 17.56 17.99
CA GLY A 223 -2.18 18.98 17.92
C GLY A 223 -1.39 19.26 16.63
N GLU A 224 -1.49 20.48 16.15
CA GLU A 224 -0.87 20.91 14.89
C GLU A 224 0.62 20.52 14.78
N ALA A 225 1.37 20.62 15.88
CA ALA A 225 2.79 20.25 15.91
C ALA A 225 3.00 18.74 15.67
N ALA A 226 2.12 17.88 16.20
CA ALA A 226 2.19 16.43 16.02
C ALA A 226 1.85 16.03 14.57
N LEU A 227 0.83 16.65 13.99
CA LEU A 227 0.47 16.48 12.57
C LEU A 227 1.60 16.97 11.65
N ALA A 228 2.17 18.13 11.93
CA ALA A 228 3.28 18.69 11.15
C ALA A 228 4.51 17.77 11.22
N GLY A 229 4.88 17.27 12.39
CA GLY A 229 5.98 16.33 12.55
C GLY A 229 5.74 14.99 11.85
N ALA A 230 4.53 14.43 11.92
CA ALA A 230 4.18 13.21 11.19
C ALA A 230 4.28 13.41 9.67
N ARG A 231 3.79 14.54 9.16
CA ARG A 231 3.88 14.92 7.74
C ARG A 231 5.33 15.07 7.29
N GLU A 232 6.16 15.77 8.07
CA GLU A 232 7.58 15.97 7.76
C GLU A 232 8.32 14.63 7.63
N ARG A 233 8.19 13.75 8.62
CA ARG A 233 8.84 12.42 8.62
C ARG A 233 8.26 11.46 7.58
N SER A 234 7.08 11.73 7.05
CA SER A 234 6.48 10.98 5.92
C SER A 234 6.68 11.69 4.58
N GLY A 235 7.33 12.84 4.54
CA GLY A 235 7.65 13.55 3.30
C GLY A 235 8.64 12.77 2.45
N PHE A 236 8.58 12.98 1.11
CA PHE A 236 9.41 12.25 0.15
C PHE A 236 10.91 12.35 0.48
N GLU A 237 11.41 13.54 0.79
CA GLU A 237 12.83 13.77 1.09
C GLU A 237 13.27 13.08 2.41
N ALA A 238 12.40 13.05 3.43
CA ALA A 238 12.66 12.32 4.66
C ALA A 238 12.76 10.83 4.40
N MET A 239 11.78 10.26 3.68
CA MET A 239 11.78 8.84 3.34
C MET A 239 12.92 8.47 2.39
N ARG A 240 13.36 9.37 1.52
CA ARG A 240 14.49 9.16 0.63
C ARG A 240 15.82 9.11 1.38
N ARG A 241 16.01 9.96 2.39
CA ARG A 241 17.20 9.93 3.28
C ARG A 241 17.34 8.57 3.97
N ASP A 242 16.23 8.00 4.40
CA ASP A 242 16.17 6.73 5.12
C ASP A 242 15.63 5.59 4.23
N ALA A 243 15.97 5.59 2.93
CA ALA A 243 15.37 4.71 1.93
C ALA A 243 15.46 3.21 2.28
N SER A 244 16.51 2.79 2.99
CA SER A 244 16.68 1.41 3.48
C SER A 244 15.58 0.98 4.44
N LYS A 245 14.95 1.92 5.18
CA LYS A 245 13.83 1.62 6.06
C LYS A 245 12.53 1.28 5.32
N PHE A 246 12.52 1.42 3.97
CA PHE A 246 11.32 1.33 3.13
C PHE A 246 11.50 0.43 1.89
N ASP A 247 12.44 -0.50 1.89
CA ASP A 247 12.82 -1.31 0.72
C ASP A 247 12.37 -2.77 0.78
N ASP A 248 11.61 -3.15 1.81
CA ASP A 248 11.16 -4.52 2.11
C ASP A 248 12.29 -5.52 2.38
N HIS A 249 13.52 -5.10 2.75
CA HIS A 249 14.60 -6.04 2.97
C HIS A 249 14.29 -7.05 4.10
N PHE A 250 13.52 -6.66 5.13
CA PHE A 250 13.10 -7.57 6.19
C PHE A 250 12.28 -8.74 5.61
N VAL A 251 11.24 -8.44 4.83
CA VAL A 251 10.40 -9.46 4.18
C VAL A 251 11.23 -10.29 3.19
N ARG A 252 12.02 -9.63 2.35
CA ARG A 252 12.80 -10.30 1.30
C ARG A 252 13.79 -11.30 1.85
N ARG A 253 14.55 -10.95 2.90
CA ARG A 253 15.49 -11.88 3.56
C ARG A 253 14.80 -13.14 4.07
N LYS A 254 13.55 -13.05 4.51
CA LYS A 254 12.78 -14.21 4.98
C LYS A 254 12.26 -15.07 3.83
N MET A 255 12.05 -14.46 2.66
CA MET A 255 11.44 -15.11 1.50
C MET A 255 12.43 -15.74 0.52
N TRP A 256 13.70 -15.34 0.53
CA TRP A 256 14.71 -15.70 -0.48
C TRP A 256 14.83 -17.19 -0.72
N THR A 257 15.00 -17.97 0.33
CA THR A 257 15.13 -19.43 0.20
C THR A 257 13.92 -20.06 -0.50
N ARG A 258 12.71 -19.56 -0.20
CA ARG A 258 11.47 -20.05 -0.84
C ARG A 258 11.37 -19.61 -2.29
N VAL A 259 11.72 -18.39 -2.59
CA VAL A 259 11.61 -17.80 -3.93
C VAL A 259 12.76 -18.26 -4.83
N GLY A 260 13.78 -18.91 -4.27
CA GLY A 260 14.94 -19.38 -5.01
C GLY A 260 15.78 -18.24 -5.57
N ILE A 261 15.98 -17.18 -4.79
CA ILE A 261 16.84 -16.04 -5.12
C ILE A 261 18.02 -16.06 -4.15
N ASP A 262 19.24 -16.09 -4.69
CA ASP A 262 20.47 -15.91 -3.90
C ASP A 262 20.64 -14.43 -3.51
N GLU A 263 21.23 -14.18 -2.34
CA GLU A 263 21.49 -12.82 -1.86
C GLU A 263 22.34 -12.00 -2.84
N SER A 264 23.27 -12.65 -3.52
CA SER A 264 24.12 -12.05 -4.56
C SER A 264 23.36 -11.64 -5.82
N GLU A 265 22.32 -12.38 -6.19
CA GLU A 265 21.44 -12.03 -7.33
C GLU A 265 20.57 -10.80 -7.02
N TRP A 266 20.36 -10.51 -5.75
CA TRP A 266 19.48 -9.45 -5.29
C TRP A 266 20.15 -8.07 -5.23
N ALA A 267 21.46 -8.02 -5.07
CA ALA A 267 22.24 -6.81 -5.21
C ALA A 267 22.74 -6.72 -6.66
N PRO A 268 22.00 -6.10 -7.60
CA PRO A 268 22.49 -5.98 -8.97
C PRO A 268 23.84 -5.29 -8.94
N ALA A 269 24.77 -5.80 -9.72
CA ALA A 269 26.09 -5.20 -9.91
C ALA A 269 25.91 -3.71 -10.25
N GLY A 270 26.25 -2.83 -9.31
CA GLY A 270 26.01 -1.39 -9.43
C GLY A 270 25.26 -0.76 -8.26
N GLY A 271 24.89 -1.54 -7.22
CA GLY A 271 24.34 -0.99 -5.96
C GLY A 271 22.96 -0.33 -6.08
N ALA A 272 22.23 -0.57 -7.16
CA ALA A 272 20.87 -0.07 -7.30
C ALA A 272 19.95 -0.95 -6.44
N HIS A 273 19.73 -0.55 -5.20
CA HIS A 273 18.70 -1.12 -4.37
C HIS A 273 17.36 -1.08 -5.10
N VAL A 274 16.55 -2.13 -4.97
CA VAL A 274 15.16 -2.14 -5.45
C VAL A 274 14.35 -1.21 -4.55
N GLY A 275 14.72 0.08 -4.57
CA GLY A 275 14.16 1.09 -3.70
C GLY A 275 12.72 1.41 -4.07
N LYS A 276 11.84 1.41 -3.09
CA LYS A 276 10.45 1.91 -3.26
C LYS A 276 10.45 3.45 -3.35
N VAL A 277 11.38 4.10 -2.68
CA VAL A 277 11.57 5.56 -2.68
C VAL A 277 12.70 5.90 -3.66
N ARG A 278 12.36 6.05 -4.94
CA ARG A 278 13.32 6.29 -6.02
C ARG A 278 13.31 7.76 -6.44
N GLU A 279 14.45 8.26 -6.89
CA GLU A 279 14.54 9.57 -7.53
C GLU A 279 13.60 9.64 -8.75
N GLY A 280 12.81 10.71 -8.85
CA GLY A 280 11.72 10.81 -9.84
C GLY A 280 10.59 9.80 -9.66
N GLY A 281 10.64 8.92 -8.63
CA GLY A 281 9.59 7.98 -8.29
C GLY A 281 8.36 8.69 -7.73
N GLY A 282 7.16 8.19 -8.07
CA GLY A 282 5.90 8.77 -7.61
C GLY A 282 5.50 10.05 -8.35
N ALA A 283 6.12 10.40 -9.47
CA ALA A 283 5.60 11.45 -10.34
C ALA A 283 4.25 11.05 -10.93
N VAL A 284 3.29 11.96 -10.91
CA VAL A 284 1.95 11.79 -11.46
C VAL A 284 2.00 12.00 -12.98
N GLY A 285 1.31 11.14 -13.74
CA GLY A 285 1.22 11.23 -15.20
C GLY A 285 2.40 10.59 -15.96
N ARG A 286 3.51 10.26 -15.29
CA ARG A 286 4.70 9.68 -15.94
C ARG A 286 4.41 8.31 -16.60
N GLY A 287 3.47 7.56 -16.06
CA GLY A 287 3.07 6.29 -16.63
C GLY A 287 2.53 6.45 -18.04
N ARG A 288 1.66 7.44 -18.28
CA ARG A 288 1.09 7.72 -19.59
C ARG A 288 2.15 8.19 -20.60
N GLU A 289 3.09 9.01 -20.19
CA GLU A 289 4.20 9.47 -21.06
C GLU A 289 5.13 8.31 -21.45
N ALA A 290 5.47 7.44 -20.50
CA ALA A 290 6.43 6.36 -20.67
C ALA A 290 5.84 5.08 -21.30
N THR A 291 4.52 5.01 -21.54
CA THR A 291 3.83 3.83 -22.07
C THR A 291 3.56 3.99 -23.55
N SER A 292 3.79 2.91 -24.35
CA SER A 292 3.52 2.91 -25.78
C SER A 292 2.03 3.16 -26.08
N PRO A 293 1.68 3.75 -27.26
CA PRO A 293 0.28 3.96 -27.63
C PRO A 293 -0.55 2.67 -27.61
N GLU A 294 0.02 1.55 -28.01
CA GLU A 294 -0.63 0.25 -28.01
C GLU A 294 -0.99 -0.18 -26.58
N LEU A 295 -0.02 -0.13 -25.69
CA LEU A 295 -0.23 -0.53 -24.30
C LEU A 295 -1.16 0.42 -23.55
N ARG A 296 -1.12 1.73 -23.89
CA ARG A 296 -2.13 2.68 -23.38
C ARG A 296 -3.55 2.28 -23.74
N ARG A 297 -3.78 1.95 -25.03
CA ARG A 297 -5.10 1.46 -25.49
C ARG A 297 -5.56 0.23 -24.71
N ARG A 298 -4.67 -0.70 -24.41
CA ARG A 298 -5.01 -1.90 -23.62
C ARG A 298 -5.41 -1.58 -22.20
N ILE A 299 -4.71 -0.66 -21.54
CA ILE A 299 -5.02 -0.22 -20.17
C ILE A 299 -6.33 0.56 -20.17
N ASP A 300 -6.53 1.48 -21.14
CA ASP A 300 -7.76 2.26 -21.28
C ASP A 300 -8.97 1.33 -21.58
N ALA A 301 -8.80 0.31 -22.43
CA ALA A 301 -9.85 -0.68 -22.71
C ALA A 301 -10.28 -1.44 -21.45
N ARG A 302 -9.33 -1.82 -20.58
CA ARG A 302 -9.71 -2.44 -19.28
C ARG A 302 -10.45 -1.47 -18.36
N TRP A 303 -10.13 -0.17 -18.42
CA TRP A 303 -10.92 0.84 -17.73
C TRP A 303 -12.34 0.88 -18.27
N ASP A 304 -12.49 0.89 -19.58
CA ASP A 304 -13.78 0.93 -20.26
C ASP A 304 -14.64 -0.31 -19.93
N ASP A 305 -14.03 -1.48 -19.85
CA ASP A 305 -14.72 -2.74 -19.55
C ASP A 305 -15.18 -2.81 -18.08
N VAL A 306 -14.41 -2.30 -17.13
CA VAL A 306 -14.61 -2.53 -15.70
C VAL A 306 -15.17 -1.31 -14.99
N MET A 307 -14.62 -0.11 -15.25
CA MET A 307 -14.95 1.11 -14.50
C MET A 307 -16.08 1.92 -15.13
N ARG A 308 -16.13 2.00 -16.47
CA ARG A 308 -17.16 2.76 -17.19
C ARG A 308 -18.58 2.25 -16.91
N PRO A 309 -18.88 0.93 -16.84
CA PRO A 309 -20.21 0.42 -16.48
C PRO A 309 -20.65 0.81 -15.06
N ARG A 310 -19.71 1.23 -14.22
CA ARG A 310 -19.94 1.71 -12.85
C ARG A 310 -20.08 3.24 -12.78
N GLY A 311 -20.12 3.93 -13.93
CA GLY A 311 -20.29 5.37 -14.06
C GLY A 311 -19.01 6.18 -14.01
N PHE A 312 -17.84 5.54 -14.13
CA PHE A 312 -16.54 6.23 -14.10
C PHE A 312 -15.93 6.27 -15.51
N GLU A 313 -16.20 7.35 -16.23
CA GLU A 313 -15.69 7.54 -17.61
C GLU A 313 -14.15 7.56 -17.66
N THR A 314 -13.51 8.10 -16.61
CA THR A 314 -12.06 8.22 -16.51
C THR A 314 -11.60 8.04 -15.08
N TYR A 315 -10.29 7.81 -14.88
CA TYR A 315 -9.70 7.84 -13.54
C TYR A 315 -9.91 9.20 -12.84
N ALA A 316 -9.86 10.30 -13.58
CA ALA A 316 -10.14 11.62 -13.01
C ALA A 316 -11.57 11.73 -12.46
N ALA A 317 -12.56 11.15 -13.14
CA ALA A 317 -13.94 11.08 -12.66
C ALA A 317 -14.05 10.21 -11.40
N PHE A 318 -13.35 9.09 -11.34
CA PHE A 318 -13.30 8.23 -10.17
C PHE A 318 -12.63 8.93 -8.97
N ARG A 319 -11.51 9.60 -9.19
CA ARG A 319 -10.84 10.43 -8.16
C ARG A 319 -11.77 11.52 -7.63
N ALA A 320 -12.48 12.22 -8.52
CA ALA A 320 -13.43 13.26 -8.14
C ALA A 320 -14.58 12.70 -7.27
N ALA A 321 -15.09 11.52 -7.60
CA ALA A 321 -16.13 10.85 -6.81
C ALA A 321 -15.62 10.46 -5.41
N ILE A 322 -14.40 9.97 -5.28
CA ILE A 322 -13.75 9.68 -4.00
C ILE A 322 -13.62 10.95 -3.16
N GLU A 323 -13.16 12.05 -3.75
CA GLU A 323 -12.99 13.31 -3.02
C GLU A 323 -14.34 13.91 -2.58
N ALA A 324 -15.37 13.85 -3.43
CA ALA A 324 -16.71 14.27 -3.07
C ALA A 324 -17.26 13.48 -1.87
N HIS A 325 -17.12 12.14 -1.91
CA HIS A 325 -17.51 11.28 -0.80
C HIS A 325 -16.76 11.62 0.50
N ASN A 326 -15.46 11.84 0.41
CA ASN A 326 -14.63 12.21 1.55
C ASN A 326 -14.97 13.59 2.11
N ALA A 327 -15.31 14.57 1.25
CA ALA A 327 -15.74 15.90 1.67
C ALA A 327 -17.06 15.87 2.45
N GLU A 328 -18.01 15.02 2.04
CA GLU A 328 -19.24 14.78 2.79
C GLU A 328 -18.98 14.16 4.16
N ARG A 329 -18.09 13.17 4.25
CA ARG A 329 -17.65 12.58 5.55
C ARG A 329 -17.02 13.62 6.46
N ASP A 330 -16.12 14.45 5.90
CA ASP A 330 -15.45 15.51 6.66
C ASP A 330 -16.47 16.57 7.18
N ALA A 331 -17.49 16.91 6.38
CA ALA A 331 -18.54 17.84 6.79
C ALA A 331 -19.40 17.26 7.91
N LYS A 332 -19.82 16.00 7.81
CA LYS A 332 -20.57 15.30 8.86
C LYS A 332 -19.79 15.22 10.19
N ALA A 333 -18.49 14.94 10.11
CA ALA A 333 -17.63 14.87 11.31
C ALA A 333 -17.51 16.24 12.03
N ARG A 334 -17.39 17.35 11.26
CA ARG A 334 -17.37 18.72 11.85
C ARG A 334 -18.68 19.06 12.54
N SER A 335 -19.81 18.80 11.88
CA SER A 335 -21.14 19.12 12.45
C SER A 335 -21.52 18.26 13.65
N ALA A 336 -20.91 17.10 13.83
CA ALA A 336 -21.07 16.28 15.04
C ALA A 336 -20.26 16.85 16.22
N GLY A 337 -19.01 17.29 15.99
CA GLY A 337 -18.15 17.88 17.03
C GLY A 337 -18.56 19.27 17.49
N GLU A 338 -19.40 20.00 16.73
CA GLU A 338 -19.96 21.30 17.14
C GLU A 338 -21.22 21.15 18.04
N ARG A 339 -21.71 19.93 18.22
CA ARG A 339 -22.92 19.63 19.02
C ARG A 339 -22.63 18.99 20.37
N GLU A 340 -21.40 18.63 20.62
CA GLU A 340 -20.88 18.18 21.92
C GLU A 340 -20.19 19.31 22.67
#